data_4680b1745a4695e1d75fee03e80b3407
#
_entry.id   4680b1745a4695e1d75fee03e80b3407
#
_cell.length_a   1.000
_cell.length_b   1.000
_cell.length_c   1.000
_cell.angle_alpha   90.00
_cell.angle_beta   90.00
_cell.angle_gamma   90.00
#
_symmetry.space_group_name_H-M   'P 1'
#
loop_
_entity.id
_entity.type
_entity.pdbx_description
1 polymer ?
#
loop_
_entity_poly.entity_id
_entity_poly.type
_entity_poly.pdbx_seq_one_letter_code
_entity_poly.pdbx_strand_id
1 'polypeptide(L)'
;MLKRAIFHVHEMKDWETILPTIQNALNDGEDLQVIVLANGRAVRVAVREEYHQSLEKLVKQGVTVELCQHSLQAQGFDPEMVNSRLFTSVVSGIAELINRQRDGYAYIRA
;
A
#
# COMPACT_ATOMS: atom_id res chain seq x y z
N MET A 1 15.41 14.07 9.96
CA MET A 1 14.02 14.06 10.47
C MET A 1 13.20 13.03 9.73
N LEU A 2 12.49 12.20 10.47
CA LEU A 2 11.63 11.18 9.88
C LEU A 2 10.46 11.82 9.13
N LYS A 3 10.32 11.49 7.86
CA LYS A 3 9.18 11.88 7.02
C LYS A 3 8.23 10.70 6.91
N ARG A 4 6.93 10.96 6.90
CA ARG A 4 5.91 9.92 6.82
C ARG A 4 5.00 10.20 5.64
N ALA A 5 4.75 9.17 4.83
CA ALA A 5 3.90 9.29 3.67
C ALA A 5 2.99 8.07 3.56
N ILE A 6 1.73 8.32 3.21
CA ILE A 6 0.80 7.28 2.83
C ILE A 6 0.47 7.44 1.35
N PHE A 7 0.84 6.43 0.56
CA PHE A 7 0.58 6.40 -0.87
C PHE A 7 -0.73 5.67 -1.11
N HIS A 8 -1.61 6.31 -1.84
CA HIS A 8 -2.96 5.79 -2.10
C HIS A 8 -3.06 5.25 -3.51
N VAL A 9 -3.37 3.96 -3.64
CA VAL A 9 -3.52 3.27 -4.93
C VAL A 9 -4.97 2.81 -5.05
N HIS A 10 -5.66 3.26 -6.08
CA HIS A 10 -7.07 2.93 -6.31
C HIS A 10 -7.28 2.03 -7.53
N GLU A 11 -6.47 2.19 -8.58
CA GLU A 11 -6.54 1.41 -9.81
C GLU A 11 -5.33 0.51 -9.97
N MET A 12 -5.52 -0.65 -10.59
CA MET A 12 -4.43 -1.62 -10.79
C MET A 12 -3.28 -1.04 -11.60
N LYS A 13 -3.57 -0.24 -12.62
CA LYS A 13 -2.54 0.35 -13.49
C LYS A 13 -1.55 1.23 -12.72
N ASP A 14 -1.96 1.77 -11.59
CA ASP A 14 -1.13 2.69 -10.83
C ASP A 14 0.01 1.99 -10.08
N TRP A 15 -0.08 0.68 -9.87
CA TRP A 15 1.00 -0.08 -9.25
C TRP A 15 2.30 0.00 -10.04
N GLU A 16 2.22 0.02 -11.38
CA GLU A 16 3.39 0.07 -12.24
C GLU A 16 4.20 1.35 -12.05
N THR A 17 3.52 2.44 -11.73
CA THR A 17 4.15 3.74 -11.48
C THR A 17 4.59 3.89 -10.02
N ILE A 18 3.73 3.46 -9.09
CA ILE A 18 3.98 3.75 -7.67
C ILE A 18 5.11 2.91 -7.10
N LEU A 19 5.26 1.65 -7.51
CA LEU A 19 6.30 0.79 -6.96
C LEU A 19 7.70 1.32 -7.22
N PRO A 20 8.09 1.68 -8.46
CA PRO A 20 9.42 2.27 -8.67
C PRO A 20 9.55 3.66 -8.04
N THR A 21 8.47 4.44 -7.95
CA THR A 21 8.50 5.75 -7.31
C THR A 21 8.88 5.63 -5.83
N ILE A 22 8.27 4.69 -5.12
CA ILE A 22 8.59 4.45 -3.71
C ILE A 22 10.03 3.94 -3.57
N GLN A 23 10.44 3.01 -4.43
CA GLN A 23 11.79 2.47 -4.38
C GLN A 23 12.83 3.58 -4.59
N ASN A 24 12.60 4.48 -5.53
CA ASN A 24 13.49 5.61 -5.77
C ASN A 24 13.56 6.53 -4.56
N ALA A 25 12.43 6.84 -3.94
CA ALA A 25 12.41 7.68 -2.74
C ALA A 25 13.21 7.06 -1.59
N LEU A 26 13.12 5.75 -1.41
CA LEU A 26 13.90 5.04 -0.40
C LEU A 26 15.39 5.04 -0.74
N ASN A 27 15.74 4.91 -2.02
CA ASN A 27 17.13 4.89 -2.49
C ASN A 27 17.79 6.25 -2.38
N ASP A 28 17.03 7.34 -2.39
CA ASP A 28 17.56 8.70 -2.28
C ASP A 28 18.10 9.04 -0.90
N GLY A 29 18.09 8.08 0.03
CA GLY A 29 18.64 8.26 1.35
C GLY A 29 17.76 9.06 2.30
N GLU A 30 16.50 9.27 1.96
CA GLU A 30 15.55 9.96 2.82
C GLU A 30 15.16 9.07 4.01
N ASP A 31 15.07 9.68 5.19
CA ASP A 31 14.52 9.02 6.37
C ASP A 31 12.99 9.02 6.24
N LEU A 32 12.47 7.96 5.63
CA LEU A 32 11.09 7.92 5.14
C LEU A 32 10.37 6.67 5.67
N GLN A 33 9.23 6.89 6.30
CA GLN A 33 8.31 5.83 6.70
C GLN A 33 7.13 5.82 5.73
N VAL A 34 6.90 4.69 5.07
CA VAL A 34 5.92 4.58 3.99
C VAL A 34 4.85 3.56 4.32
N ILE A 35 3.60 3.98 4.12
CA ILE A 35 2.45 3.09 4.04
C ILE A 35 1.91 3.19 2.61
N VAL A 36 1.58 2.06 2.01
CA VAL A 36 0.84 2.02 0.74
C VAL A 36 -0.54 1.47 1.05
N LEU A 37 -1.57 2.27 0.81
CA LEU A 37 -2.95 1.81 1.00
C LEU A 37 -3.60 1.60 -0.35
N ALA A 38 -4.10 0.39 -0.57
CA ALA A 38 -4.86 0.04 -1.76
C ALA A 38 -6.33 -0.13 -1.41
N ASN A 39 -7.20 0.51 -2.18
CA ASN A 39 -8.64 0.29 -2.16
C ASN A 39 -9.16 0.15 -3.58
N GLY A 40 -10.47 -0.04 -3.73
CA GLY A 40 -11.06 -0.26 -5.04
C GLY A 40 -10.43 -1.45 -5.75
N ARG A 41 -10.24 -1.33 -7.07
CA ARG A 41 -9.68 -2.41 -7.88
C ARG A 41 -8.21 -2.69 -7.59
N ALA A 42 -7.50 -1.74 -6.98
CA ALA A 42 -6.08 -1.92 -6.67
C ALA A 42 -5.82 -3.07 -5.70
N VAL A 43 -6.82 -3.49 -4.92
CA VAL A 43 -6.68 -4.65 -4.01
C VAL A 43 -6.48 -5.97 -4.76
N ARG A 44 -6.75 -6.01 -6.07
CA ARG A 44 -6.48 -7.18 -6.91
C ARG A 44 -5.00 -7.56 -6.98
N VAL A 45 -4.12 -6.66 -6.56
CA VAL A 45 -2.68 -6.96 -6.45
C VAL A 45 -2.44 -8.18 -5.56
N ALA A 46 -3.34 -8.46 -4.64
CA ALA A 46 -3.25 -9.62 -3.76
C ALA A 46 -3.12 -10.96 -4.53
N VAL A 47 -3.71 -11.03 -5.74
CA VAL A 47 -3.69 -12.24 -6.58
C VAL A 47 -2.88 -12.04 -7.87
N ARG A 48 -2.13 -10.95 -8.00
CA ARG A 48 -1.31 -10.65 -9.17
C ARG A 48 0.15 -10.89 -8.83
N GLU A 49 0.60 -12.11 -9.02
CA GLU A 49 1.93 -12.55 -8.59
C GLU A 49 3.08 -11.77 -9.23
N GLU A 50 2.85 -11.20 -10.41
CA GLU A 50 3.88 -10.40 -11.10
C GLU A 50 4.34 -9.18 -10.30
N TYR A 51 3.55 -8.73 -9.32
CA TYR A 51 3.91 -7.59 -8.47
C TYR A 51 4.54 -8.03 -7.13
N HIS A 52 4.43 -9.31 -6.77
CA HIS A 52 4.77 -9.75 -5.42
C HIS A 52 6.26 -9.65 -5.12
N GLN A 53 7.13 -9.85 -6.10
CA GLN A 53 8.57 -9.72 -5.89
C GLN A 53 8.96 -8.28 -5.54
N SER A 54 8.44 -7.31 -6.27
CA SER A 54 8.69 -5.88 -5.99
C SER A 54 8.11 -5.47 -4.65
N LEU A 55 6.91 -5.95 -4.31
CA LEU A 55 6.28 -5.69 -3.02
C LEU A 55 7.08 -6.29 -1.87
N GLU A 56 7.55 -7.52 -2.01
CA GLU A 56 8.37 -8.16 -0.99
C GLU A 56 9.64 -7.35 -0.72
N LYS A 57 10.28 -6.85 -1.77
CA LYS A 57 11.47 -6.02 -1.63
C LYS A 57 11.18 -4.75 -0.82
N LEU A 58 10.04 -4.10 -1.08
CA LEU A 58 9.63 -2.90 -0.33
C LEU A 58 9.30 -3.24 1.13
N VAL A 59 8.58 -4.32 1.37
CA VAL A 59 8.23 -4.76 2.72
C VAL A 59 9.48 -5.03 3.55
N LYS A 60 10.50 -5.65 2.95
CA LYS A 60 11.79 -5.87 3.61
C LYS A 60 12.50 -4.56 3.96
N GLN A 61 12.20 -3.49 3.28
CA GLN A 61 12.74 -2.16 3.56
C GLN A 61 11.88 -1.37 4.56
N GLY A 62 10.85 -1.99 5.13
CA GLY A 62 10.02 -1.36 6.14
C GLY A 62 8.73 -0.74 5.62
N VAL A 63 8.39 -0.89 4.35
CA VAL A 63 7.13 -0.41 3.80
C VAL A 63 6.00 -1.32 4.25
N THR A 64 4.89 -0.73 4.69
CA THR A 64 3.66 -1.46 5.01
C THR A 64 2.70 -1.32 3.83
N VAL A 65 2.18 -2.45 3.35
CA VAL A 65 1.20 -2.46 2.25
C VAL A 65 -0.14 -2.90 2.81
N GLU A 66 -1.11 -2.00 2.79
CA GLU A 66 -2.43 -2.20 3.38
C GLU A 66 -3.49 -2.36 2.30
N LEU A 67 -4.39 -3.33 2.51
CA LEU A 67 -5.52 -3.57 1.62
C LEU A 67 -6.82 -3.35 2.37
N CYS A 68 -7.73 -2.58 1.76
CA CYS A 68 -9.05 -2.29 2.32
C CYS A 68 -9.92 -3.55 2.29
N GLN A 69 -10.42 -3.99 3.45
CA GLN A 69 -11.27 -5.18 3.53
C GLN A 69 -12.58 -5.02 2.78
N HIS A 70 -13.20 -3.84 2.85
CA HIS A 70 -14.43 -3.59 2.07
C HIS A 70 -14.19 -3.76 0.57
N SER A 71 -13.04 -3.26 0.08
CA SER A 71 -12.69 -3.41 -1.33
C SER A 71 -12.38 -4.87 -1.71
N LEU A 72 -11.68 -5.60 -0.84
CA LEU A 72 -11.42 -7.02 -1.06
C LEU A 72 -12.73 -7.80 -1.20
N GLN A 73 -13.68 -7.58 -0.28
CA GLN A 73 -14.97 -8.23 -0.31
C GLN A 73 -15.77 -7.86 -1.56
N ALA A 74 -15.75 -6.57 -1.94
CA ALA A 74 -16.43 -6.11 -3.16
C ALA A 74 -15.84 -6.72 -4.42
N GLN A 75 -14.55 -7.05 -4.42
CA GLN A 75 -13.88 -7.72 -5.55
C GLN A 75 -13.97 -9.25 -5.47
N GLY A 76 -14.68 -9.79 -4.47
CA GLY A 76 -14.89 -11.23 -4.33
C GLY A 76 -13.76 -11.96 -3.60
N PHE A 77 -12.89 -11.26 -2.90
CA PHE A 77 -11.79 -11.87 -2.16
C PHE A 77 -12.11 -11.96 -0.67
N ASP A 78 -11.67 -13.05 -0.05
CA ASP A 78 -11.72 -13.20 1.40
C ASP A 78 -10.49 -12.48 1.99
N PRO A 79 -10.69 -11.46 2.85
CA PRO A 79 -9.56 -10.76 3.45
C PRO A 79 -8.62 -11.65 4.27
N GLU A 80 -9.12 -12.75 4.82
CA GLU A 80 -8.30 -13.68 5.59
C GLU A 80 -7.38 -14.53 4.74
N MET A 81 -7.62 -14.58 3.42
CA MET A 81 -6.85 -15.41 2.50
C MET A 81 -5.70 -14.65 1.83
N VAL A 82 -5.54 -13.36 2.11
CA VAL A 82 -4.41 -12.59 1.54
C VAL A 82 -3.11 -12.98 2.23
N ASN A 83 -2.00 -12.87 1.48
CA ASN A 83 -0.67 -13.19 1.99
C ASN A 83 -0.25 -12.18 3.08
N SER A 84 -0.31 -12.59 4.34
CA SER A 84 0.00 -11.72 5.47
C SER A 84 1.48 -11.32 5.58
N ARG A 85 2.35 -11.95 4.82
CA ARG A 85 3.77 -11.54 4.74
C ARG A 85 3.93 -10.27 3.92
N LEU A 86 3.04 -10.05 2.94
CA LEU A 86 3.10 -8.91 2.05
C LEU A 86 2.09 -7.83 2.43
N PHE A 87 0.91 -8.23 2.87
CA PHE A 87 -0.23 -7.34 3.01
C PHE A 87 -0.79 -7.35 4.43
N THR A 88 -1.20 -6.17 4.88
CA THR A 88 -1.99 -5.99 6.09
C THR A 88 -3.39 -5.57 5.68
N SER A 89 -4.42 -6.24 6.21
CA SER A 89 -5.80 -5.84 5.95
C SER A 89 -6.22 -4.74 6.91
N VAL A 90 -6.89 -3.72 6.40
CA VAL A 90 -7.53 -2.68 7.21
C VAL A 90 -9.03 -2.70 6.92
N VAL A 91 -9.85 -2.49 7.94
CA VAL A 91 -11.31 -2.58 7.81
C VAL A 91 -11.84 -1.57 6.79
N SER A 92 -11.38 -0.33 6.88
CA SER A 92 -11.82 0.77 6.01
C SER A 92 -10.61 1.55 5.52
N GLY A 93 -10.40 1.56 4.20
CA GLY A 93 -9.34 2.36 3.60
C GLY A 93 -9.53 3.86 3.83
N ILE A 94 -10.78 4.34 3.77
CA ILE A 94 -11.06 5.76 4.01
C ILE A 94 -10.73 6.15 5.44
N ALA A 95 -11.14 5.34 6.43
CA ALA A 95 -10.82 5.62 7.83
C ALA A 95 -9.29 5.61 8.04
N GLU A 96 -8.59 4.68 7.43
CA GLU A 96 -7.13 4.60 7.53
C GLU A 96 -6.46 5.84 6.94
N LEU A 97 -6.92 6.31 5.77
CA LEU A 97 -6.38 7.53 5.16
C LEU A 97 -6.58 8.74 6.07
N ILE A 98 -7.76 8.88 6.67
CA ILE A 98 -8.05 9.98 7.57
C ILE A 98 -7.15 9.91 8.81
N ASN A 99 -7.08 8.75 9.44
CA ASN A 99 -6.32 8.57 10.69
C ASN A 99 -4.83 8.80 10.49
N ARG A 100 -4.27 8.32 9.38
CA ARG A 100 -2.84 8.49 9.11
C ARG A 100 -2.50 9.96 8.83
N GLN A 101 -3.35 10.67 8.10
CA GLN A 101 -3.14 12.10 7.88
C GLN A 101 -3.21 12.89 9.18
N ARG A 102 -4.10 12.52 10.09
CA ARG A 102 -4.14 13.11 11.43
C ARG A 102 -2.88 12.82 12.22
N ASP A 103 -2.24 11.67 11.98
CA ASP A 103 -0.98 11.28 12.63
C ASP A 103 0.25 11.87 11.95
N GLY A 104 0.07 12.76 10.99
CA GLY A 104 1.17 13.47 10.35
C GLY A 104 1.71 12.84 9.07
N TYR A 105 1.02 11.85 8.51
CA TYR A 105 1.40 11.28 7.21
C TYR A 105 0.98 12.20 6.08
N ALA A 106 1.91 12.51 5.18
CA ALA A 106 1.56 13.19 3.94
C ALA A 106 0.79 12.23 3.03
N TYR A 107 -0.30 12.71 2.43
CA TYR A 107 -1.09 11.92 1.49
C TYR A 107 -0.53 12.10 0.09
N ILE A 108 -0.20 10.98 -0.56
CA ILE A 108 0.29 10.99 -1.93
C ILE A 108 -0.57 10.04 -2.76
N ARG A 109 -1.20 10.58 -3.77
CA ARG A 109 -2.01 9.78 -4.68
C ARG A 109 -1.16 9.25 -5.83
N ALA A 110 -1.37 7.97 -6.12
CA ALA A 110 -0.74 7.34 -7.28
C ALA A 110 -1.40 7.80 -8.59
#